data_4941e168113e45c25007852ad5a1da3f
#
_entry.id   4941e168113e45c25007852ad5a1da3f
#
_cell.length_a   1.000
_cell.length_b   1.000
_cell.length_c   1.000
_cell.angle_alpha   90.00
_cell.angle_beta   90.00
_cell.angle_gamma   90.00
#
_symmetry.space_group_name_H-M   'P 1'
#
loop_
_entity.id
_entity.type
_entity.pdbx_description
1 polymer ?
#
loop_
_entity_poly.entity_id
_entity_poly.type
_entity_poly.pdbx_seq_one_letter_code
_entity_poly.pdbx_strand_id
1 'polypeptide(L)'
;MPELMQTLLDELPDGCMLRVGMTNPPYMLQHLDEIAQLLRHPRCYAFLHVPVQSGSDSVLHGMRREYTCAEFETVAKQLTAEVPEMTLATDIICGFPGETEADHDATLRLVSHYKFPILNISQFYPRQGTPAADWAGRLALTA
;
A
#
# COMPACT_ATOMS: atom_id res chain seq x y z
N MET A 1 5.17 -14.26 -7.89
CA MET A 1 5.75 -12.93 -8.21
C MET A 1 7.29 -12.95 -8.22
N PRO A 2 8.00 -13.51 -7.24
CA PRO A 2 9.48 -13.51 -7.25
C PRO A 2 10.11 -14.13 -8.51
N GLU A 3 9.64 -15.29 -8.95
CA GLU A 3 10.14 -15.95 -10.18
C GLU A 3 10.03 -15.05 -11.40
N LEU A 4 8.92 -14.33 -11.58
CA LEU A 4 8.75 -13.40 -12.70
C LEU A 4 9.73 -12.23 -12.60
N MET A 5 9.92 -11.66 -11.40
CA MET A 5 10.90 -10.58 -11.20
C MET A 5 12.32 -11.05 -11.50
N GLN A 6 12.69 -12.25 -11.04
CA GLN A 6 14.00 -12.84 -11.32
C GLN A 6 14.19 -13.04 -12.83
N THR A 7 13.24 -13.67 -13.51
CA THR A 7 13.30 -13.88 -14.96
C THR A 7 13.44 -12.55 -15.72
N LEU A 8 12.70 -11.52 -15.31
CA LEU A 8 12.80 -10.20 -15.91
C LEU A 8 14.18 -9.58 -15.69
N LEU A 9 14.77 -9.72 -14.49
CA LEU A 9 16.11 -9.21 -14.20
C LEU A 9 17.19 -9.91 -15.01
N ASP A 10 17.04 -11.22 -15.24
CA ASP A 10 17.97 -12.01 -16.01
C ASP A 10 17.95 -11.65 -17.50
N GLU A 11 16.77 -11.33 -18.04
CA GLU A 11 16.53 -11.04 -19.45
C GLU A 11 16.61 -9.56 -19.82
N LEU A 12 16.78 -8.65 -18.83
CA LEU A 12 16.84 -7.21 -19.09
C LEU A 12 18.05 -6.86 -19.99
N PRO A 13 17.83 -6.07 -21.05
CA PRO A 13 18.94 -5.52 -21.85
C PRO A 13 19.89 -4.67 -21.00
N ASP A 14 21.12 -4.54 -21.45
CA ASP A 14 22.10 -3.65 -20.82
C ASP A 14 21.58 -2.21 -20.75
N GLY A 15 21.81 -1.57 -19.60
CA GLY A 15 21.36 -0.20 -19.34
C GLY A 15 19.88 -0.07 -18.94
N CYS A 16 19.12 -1.17 -18.91
CA CYS A 16 17.73 -1.18 -18.43
C CYS A 16 17.64 -1.52 -16.94
N MET A 17 16.64 -0.96 -16.29
CA MET A 17 16.31 -1.24 -14.89
C MET A 17 14.86 -1.69 -14.74
N LEU A 18 14.62 -2.62 -13.81
CA LEU A 18 13.29 -3.08 -13.43
C LEU A 18 12.69 -2.12 -12.38
N ARG A 19 11.46 -1.70 -12.58
CA ARG A 19 10.65 -1.03 -11.57
C ARG A 19 9.34 -1.77 -11.38
N VAL A 20 9.13 -2.30 -10.18
CA VAL A 20 7.83 -2.86 -9.79
C VAL A 20 6.90 -1.71 -9.42
N GLY A 21 5.80 -1.56 -10.15
CA GLY A 21 4.91 -0.42 -10.02
C GLY A 21 4.11 -0.46 -8.74
N MET A 22 3.23 -1.44 -8.60
CA MET A 22 2.29 -1.54 -7.48
C MET A 22 2.01 -3.01 -7.13
N THR A 23 1.77 -3.26 -5.86
CA THR A 23 1.31 -4.56 -5.35
C THR A 23 0.40 -4.37 -4.14
N ASN A 24 -0.25 -5.44 -3.68
CA ASN A 24 -1.04 -5.46 -2.46
C ASN A 24 -0.39 -6.36 -1.40
N PRO A 25 -0.55 -6.06 -0.09
CA PRO A 25 0.04 -6.83 0.99
C PRO A 25 -0.15 -8.35 0.90
N PRO A 26 -1.35 -8.90 0.61
CA PRO A 26 -1.57 -10.36 0.58
C PRO A 26 -0.68 -11.09 -0.41
N TYR A 27 -0.35 -10.48 -1.54
CA TYR A 27 0.49 -11.10 -2.57
C TYR A 27 1.98 -11.10 -2.23
N MET A 28 2.35 -10.40 -1.17
CA MET A 28 3.75 -10.24 -0.76
C MET A 28 4.10 -11.08 0.46
N LEU A 29 3.17 -11.23 1.42
CA LEU A 29 3.44 -11.78 2.75
C LEU A 29 4.17 -13.15 2.73
N GLN A 30 3.83 -14.00 1.77
CA GLN A 30 4.44 -15.32 1.64
C GLN A 30 5.83 -15.30 0.96
N HIS A 31 6.25 -14.16 0.43
CA HIS A 31 7.44 -14.01 -0.41
C HIS A 31 8.26 -12.77 -0.06
N LEU A 32 8.11 -12.23 1.15
CA LEU A 32 8.75 -10.96 1.53
C LEU A 32 10.27 -11.02 1.45
N ASP A 33 10.89 -12.10 1.92
CA ASP A 33 12.34 -12.28 1.89
C ASP A 33 12.87 -12.28 0.45
N GLU A 34 12.21 -13.04 -0.42
CA GLU A 34 12.57 -13.14 -1.83
C GLU A 34 12.38 -11.80 -2.56
N ILE A 35 11.29 -11.10 -2.27
CA ILE A 35 11.02 -9.77 -2.84
C ILE A 35 12.06 -8.75 -2.36
N ALA A 36 12.37 -8.73 -1.07
CA ALA A 36 13.39 -7.85 -0.51
C ALA A 36 14.77 -8.12 -1.14
N GLN A 37 15.12 -9.40 -1.37
CA GLN A 37 16.33 -9.77 -2.06
C GLN A 37 16.36 -9.24 -3.49
N LEU A 38 15.27 -9.37 -4.24
CA LEU A 38 15.16 -8.90 -5.62
C LEU A 38 15.19 -7.36 -5.71
N LEU A 39 14.58 -6.66 -4.76
CA LEU A 39 14.65 -5.20 -4.68
C LEU A 39 16.05 -4.66 -4.35
N ARG A 40 16.95 -5.49 -3.80
CA ARG A 40 18.38 -5.14 -3.61
C ARG A 40 19.23 -5.36 -4.86
N HIS A 41 18.67 -5.95 -5.91
CA HIS A 41 19.41 -6.17 -7.15
C HIS A 41 19.82 -4.84 -7.80
N PRO A 42 21.07 -4.68 -8.28
CA PRO A 42 21.57 -3.40 -8.80
C PRO A 42 20.81 -2.87 -10.02
N ARG A 43 20.10 -3.74 -10.74
CA ARG A 43 19.21 -3.36 -11.86
C ARG A 43 17.73 -3.32 -11.47
N CYS A 44 17.40 -3.31 -10.17
CA CYS A 44 16.05 -3.11 -9.68
C CYS A 44 15.99 -1.80 -8.89
N TYR A 45 14.93 -1.00 -9.08
CA TYR A 45 14.72 0.15 -8.23
C TYR A 45 14.32 -0.31 -6.82
N ALA A 46 14.93 0.26 -5.79
CA ALA A 46 14.52 0.11 -4.39
C ALA A 46 13.22 0.91 -4.14
N PHE A 47 12.18 0.57 -4.87
CA PHE A 47 10.89 1.23 -4.89
C PHE A 47 9.75 0.20 -4.94
N LEU A 48 8.71 0.44 -4.15
CA LEU A 48 7.47 -0.30 -4.26
C LEU A 48 6.28 0.56 -3.82
N HIS A 49 5.18 0.48 -4.57
CA HIS A 49 3.92 1.08 -4.19
C HIS A 49 3.01 0.01 -3.58
N VAL A 50 2.72 0.16 -2.29
CA VAL A 50 1.87 -0.74 -1.50
C VAL A 50 0.74 0.07 -0.87
N PRO A 51 -0.43 0.18 -1.51
CA PRO A 51 -1.54 0.95 -0.97
C PRO A 51 -2.07 0.36 0.34
N VAL A 52 -2.10 1.14 1.42
CA VAL A 52 -2.72 0.73 2.69
C VAL A 52 -4.19 1.13 2.78
N GLN A 53 -4.56 2.24 2.17
CA GLN A 53 -5.88 2.85 2.09
C GLN A 53 -6.39 3.47 3.40
N SER A 54 -6.21 2.82 4.56
CA SER A 54 -6.58 3.31 5.89
C SER A 54 -5.71 2.67 6.95
N GLY A 55 -5.53 3.34 8.07
CA GLY A 55 -4.89 2.81 9.28
C GLY A 55 -5.86 2.13 10.25
N SER A 56 -7.09 1.83 9.80
CA SER A 56 -8.13 1.18 10.61
C SER A 56 -8.64 -0.09 9.94
N ASP A 57 -8.59 -1.21 10.66
CA ASP A 57 -9.08 -2.49 10.17
C ASP A 57 -10.59 -2.50 9.93
N SER A 58 -11.38 -1.72 10.67
CA SER A 58 -12.82 -1.56 10.44
C SER A 58 -13.10 -0.94 9.07
N VAL A 59 -12.33 0.10 8.71
CA VAL A 59 -12.43 0.77 7.40
C VAL A 59 -11.93 -0.14 6.28
N LEU A 60 -10.79 -0.82 6.47
CA LEU A 60 -10.28 -1.79 5.50
C LEU A 60 -11.29 -2.91 5.22
N HIS A 61 -11.93 -3.44 6.27
CA HIS A 61 -12.99 -4.43 6.12
C HIS A 61 -14.20 -3.87 5.35
N GLY A 62 -14.62 -2.65 5.67
CA GLY A 62 -15.67 -1.93 4.94
C GLY A 62 -15.33 -1.74 3.45
N MET A 63 -14.08 -1.44 3.13
CA MET A 63 -13.56 -1.35 1.77
C MET A 63 -13.41 -2.72 1.08
N ARG A 64 -13.68 -3.82 1.78
CA ARG A 64 -13.44 -5.21 1.33
C ARG A 64 -11.99 -5.46 0.94
N ARG A 65 -11.05 -4.91 1.72
CA ARG A 65 -9.64 -5.24 1.58
C ARG A 65 -9.34 -6.60 2.20
N GLU A 66 -8.50 -7.38 1.55
CA GLU A 66 -8.13 -8.75 1.96
C GLU A 66 -6.90 -8.76 2.86
N TYR A 67 -6.62 -7.66 3.56
CA TYR A 67 -5.49 -7.49 4.46
C TYR A 67 -5.85 -6.56 5.63
N THR A 68 -5.06 -6.68 6.69
CA THR A 68 -5.14 -5.87 7.91
C THR A 68 -4.04 -4.82 7.95
N CYS A 69 -4.18 -3.84 8.85
CA CYS A 69 -3.11 -2.88 9.14
C CYS A 69 -1.83 -3.59 9.59
N ALA A 70 -1.93 -4.63 10.43
CA ALA A 70 -0.78 -5.40 10.91
C ALA A 70 -0.02 -6.11 9.79
N GLU A 71 -0.72 -6.65 8.81
CA GLU A 71 -0.12 -7.28 7.62
C GLU A 71 0.58 -6.25 6.74
N PHE A 72 -0.03 -5.09 6.51
CA PHE A 72 0.63 -3.99 5.82
C PHE A 72 1.88 -3.52 6.57
N GLU A 73 1.79 -3.36 7.89
CA GLU A 73 2.93 -2.96 8.72
C GLU A 73 4.08 -3.98 8.67
N THR A 74 3.76 -5.27 8.60
CA THR A 74 4.76 -6.33 8.43
C THR A 74 5.54 -6.11 7.13
N VAL A 75 4.83 -5.88 6.02
CA VAL A 75 5.45 -5.58 4.72
C VAL A 75 6.30 -4.32 4.81
N ALA A 76 5.75 -3.23 5.36
CA ALA A 76 6.45 -1.94 5.43
C ALA A 76 7.73 -2.03 6.27
N LYS A 77 7.65 -2.66 7.46
CA LYS A 77 8.80 -2.84 8.37
C LYS A 77 9.90 -3.66 7.73
N GLN A 78 9.55 -4.80 7.14
CA GLN A 78 10.55 -5.68 6.55
C GLN A 78 11.25 -5.04 5.36
N LEU A 79 10.50 -4.47 4.42
CA LEU A 79 11.09 -3.82 3.24
C LEU A 79 12.00 -2.64 3.62
N THR A 80 11.59 -1.80 4.55
CA THR A 80 12.41 -0.65 4.99
C THR A 80 13.63 -1.07 5.79
N ALA A 81 13.59 -2.21 6.50
CA ALA A 81 14.73 -2.74 7.24
C ALA A 81 15.75 -3.46 6.34
N GLU A 82 15.30 -4.18 5.31
CA GLU A 82 16.15 -5.07 4.54
C GLU A 82 16.62 -4.48 3.21
N VAL A 83 15.89 -3.51 2.64
CA VAL A 83 16.24 -2.90 1.36
C VAL A 83 16.83 -1.51 1.59
N PRO A 84 18.14 -1.30 1.36
CA PRO A 84 18.74 0.02 1.49
C PRO A 84 18.06 1.07 0.62
N GLU A 85 17.86 2.26 1.16
CA GLU A 85 17.22 3.41 0.48
C GLU A 85 15.82 3.10 -0.07
N MET A 86 15.09 2.16 0.55
CA MET A 86 13.75 1.78 0.13
C MET A 86 12.82 2.98 0.06
N THR A 87 12.25 3.23 -1.11
CA THR A 87 11.17 4.18 -1.31
C THR A 87 9.84 3.44 -1.32
N LEU A 88 9.14 3.50 -0.18
CA LEU A 88 7.79 2.93 -0.05
C LEU A 88 6.76 4.00 -0.35
N ALA A 89 5.96 3.79 -1.40
CA ALA A 89 4.80 4.61 -1.73
C ALA A 89 3.52 3.96 -1.21
N THR A 90 2.59 4.76 -0.72
CA THR A 90 1.28 4.27 -0.28
C THR A 90 0.15 5.24 -0.61
N ASP A 91 -1.09 4.75 -0.53
CA ASP A 91 -2.29 5.54 -0.77
C ASP A 91 -3.18 5.52 0.48
N ILE A 92 -3.87 6.63 0.72
CA ILE A 92 -4.89 6.80 1.75
C ILE A 92 -6.17 7.32 1.10
N ILE A 93 -7.30 6.77 1.52
CA ILE A 93 -8.64 7.26 1.18
C ILE A 93 -9.29 7.77 2.47
N CYS A 94 -9.61 9.06 2.52
CA CYS A 94 -10.30 9.70 3.65
C CYS A 94 -11.79 9.84 3.36
N GLY A 95 -12.61 9.78 4.42
CA GLY A 95 -14.05 9.97 4.31
C GLY A 95 -14.79 8.77 3.71
N PHE A 96 -14.28 7.57 3.91
CA PHE A 96 -14.99 6.35 3.53
C PHE A 96 -16.28 6.21 4.35
N PRO A 97 -17.40 5.73 3.76
CA PRO A 97 -18.66 5.58 4.49
C PRO A 97 -18.51 4.76 5.77
N GLY A 98 -18.88 5.34 6.90
CA GLY A 98 -18.74 4.72 8.22
C GLY A 98 -17.39 4.94 8.91
N GLU A 99 -16.44 5.62 8.29
CA GLU A 99 -15.19 6.04 8.95
C GLU A 99 -15.50 6.97 10.12
N THR A 100 -14.99 6.65 11.30
CA THR A 100 -15.12 7.46 12.51
C THR A 100 -13.89 8.34 12.72
N GLU A 101 -13.96 9.33 13.63
CA GLU A 101 -12.79 10.12 14.02
C GLU A 101 -11.66 9.23 14.58
N ALA A 102 -12.00 8.19 15.35
CA ALA A 102 -11.03 7.25 15.88
C ALA A 102 -10.31 6.45 14.78
N ASP A 103 -11.01 6.08 13.70
CA ASP A 103 -10.44 5.43 12.53
C ASP A 103 -9.50 6.37 11.75
N HIS A 104 -9.93 7.63 11.60
CA HIS A 104 -9.11 8.66 10.99
C HIS A 104 -7.84 8.93 11.80
N ASP A 105 -7.95 9.04 13.12
CA ASP A 105 -6.79 9.18 14.01
C ASP A 105 -5.83 7.98 13.92
N ALA A 106 -6.35 6.77 13.75
CA ALA A 106 -5.51 5.59 13.52
C ALA A 106 -4.73 5.71 12.22
N THR A 107 -5.35 6.22 11.17
CA THR A 107 -4.69 6.51 9.88
C THR A 107 -3.60 7.57 10.04
N LEU A 108 -3.87 8.66 10.77
CA LEU A 108 -2.88 9.70 11.05
C LEU A 108 -1.68 9.17 11.85
N ARG A 109 -1.93 8.28 12.84
CA ARG A 109 -0.84 7.63 13.60
C ARG A 109 0.04 6.76 12.70
N LEU A 110 -0.56 5.95 11.83
CA LEU A 110 0.17 5.12 10.87
C LEU A 110 1.07 5.96 9.97
N VAL A 111 0.52 7.00 9.34
CA VAL A 111 1.26 7.90 8.44
C VAL A 111 2.38 8.62 9.17
N SER A 112 2.11 9.13 10.38
CA SER A 112 3.10 9.84 11.21
C SER A 112 4.24 8.92 11.67
N HIS A 113 3.94 7.65 11.91
CA HIS A 113 4.93 6.66 12.34
C HIS A 113 5.89 6.30 11.20
N TYR A 114 5.37 5.96 10.03
CA TYR A 114 6.19 5.49 8.91
C TYR A 114 6.82 6.61 8.10
N LYS A 115 6.22 7.81 8.09
CA LYS A 115 6.70 8.98 7.31
C LYS A 115 7.01 8.61 5.86
N PHE A 116 6.05 7.97 5.20
CA PHE A 116 6.21 7.46 3.84
C PHE A 116 6.81 8.53 2.91
N PRO A 117 7.87 8.19 2.14
CA PRO A 117 8.47 9.13 1.18
C PRO A 117 7.48 9.60 0.11
N ILE A 118 6.54 8.74 -0.26
CA ILE A 118 5.47 9.05 -1.22
C ILE A 118 4.13 8.64 -0.60
N LEU A 119 3.27 9.62 -0.40
CA LEU A 119 1.92 9.46 0.14
C LEU A 119 0.91 10.12 -0.79
N ASN A 120 0.05 9.32 -1.41
CA ASN A 120 -1.08 9.82 -2.19
C ASN A 120 -2.34 9.83 -1.32
N ILE A 121 -2.94 10.99 -1.15
CA ILE A 121 -4.16 11.14 -0.36
C ILE A 121 -5.29 11.49 -1.30
N SER A 122 -6.39 10.74 -1.21
CA SER A 122 -7.62 11.03 -1.91
C SER A 122 -8.81 11.02 -0.96
N GLN A 123 -9.78 11.85 -1.26
CA GLN A 123 -11.08 11.78 -0.65
C GLN A 123 -11.87 10.61 -1.26
N PHE A 124 -12.73 9.98 -0.47
CA PHE A 124 -13.64 8.98 -1.01
C PHE A 124 -14.62 9.60 -2.01
N TYR A 125 -14.63 9.07 -3.22
CA TYR A 125 -15.60 9.43 -4.26
C TYR A 125 -16.54 8.26 -4.53
N PRO A 126 -17.86 8.41 -4.24
CA PRO A 126 -18.82 7.37 -4.54
C PRO A 126 -18.93 7.18 -6.05
N ARG A 127 -18.65 5.99 -6.52
CA ARG A 127 -18.83 5.64 -7.94
C ARG A 127 -20.24 5.08 -8.13
N GLN A 128 -20.99 5.66 -9.06
CA GLN A 128 -22.34 5.20 -9.38
C GLN A 128 -22.35 3.69 -9.70
N GLY A 129 -23.33 2.98 -9.17
CA GLY A 129 -23.48 1.54 -9.37
C GLY A 129 -22.60 0.67 -8.46
N THR A 130 -21.94 1.26 -7.45
CA THR A 130 -21.22 0.50 -6.42
C THR A 130 -21.96 0.48 -5.09
N PRO A 131 -21.90 -0.60 -4.30
CA PRO A 131 -22.53 -0.66 -2.97
C PRO A 131 -22.13 0.51 -2.05
N ALA A 132 -20.88 0.94 -2.12
CA ALA A 132 -20.38 2.05 -1.31
C ALA A 132 -21.03 3.41 -1.66
N ALA A 133 -21.57 3.57 -2.86
CA ALA A 133 -22.30 4.78 -3.25
C ALA A 133 -23.63 4.93 -2.52
N ASP A 134 -24.24 3.79 -2.17
CA ASP A 134 -25.56 3.74 -1.55
C ASP A 134 -25.50 3.65 -0.01
N TRP A 135 -24.31 3.54 0.58
CA TRP A 135 -24.16 3.36 2.01
C TRP A 135 -24.61 4.61 2.79
N ALA A 136 -25.44 4.37 3.81
CA ALA A 136 -25.74 5.37 4.81
C ALA A 136 -24.49 5.67 5.66
N GLY A 137 -24.31 6.93 6.08
CA GLY A 137 -23.19 7.33 6.95
C GLY A 137 -21.95 7.82 6.21
N ARG A 138 -22.10 8.23 4.96
CA ARG A 138 -21.07 9.05 4.32
C ARG A 138 -20.85 10.31 5.14
N LEU A 139 -19.58 10.62 5.43
CA LEU A 139 -19.27 11.91 6.02
C LEU A 139 -19.79 13.01 5.07
N ALA A 140 -20.66 13.89 5.61
CA ALA A 140 -21.08 15.05 4.86
C ALA A 140 -19.83 15.88 4.60
N LEU A 141 -19.47 16.04 3.34
CA LEU A 141 -18.46 17.00 2.95
C LEU A 141 -19.04 18.39 3.22
N THR A 142 -18.69 18.96 4.36
CA THR A 142 -18.90 20.38 4.58
C THR A 142 -17.99 21.11 3.61
N ALA A 143 -18.62 21.77 2.65
CA ALA A 143 -17.96 22.65 1.70
C ALA A 143 -17.16 23.77 2.38
#